data_eba1f27ee23af402467f4242cb33ec2f
#
_entry.id   eba1f27ee23af402467f4242cb33ec2f
#
_cell.length_a   1.000
_cell.length_b   1.000
_cell.length_c   1.000
_cell.angle_alpha   90.00
_cell.angle_beta   90.00
_cell.angle_gamma   90.00
#
_symmetry.space_group_name_H-M   'P 1'
#
loop_
_entity.id
_entity.type
_entity.pdbx_description
1 polymer ?
#
loop_
_entity_poly.entity_id
_entity_poly.type
_entity_poly.pdbx_seq_one_letter_code
_entity_poly.pdbx_strand_id
1 'polypeptide(L)'
;MPNKKTADPNEKLILGVEARSAVELIKHRHGPGVRFVFSDNNNNPEGNIYTIVRFVENVDHPEAHVEPHQHEFESLFIFKGSNPDMTGLEAEVMFDDKWYPISSPRAVRIPAGKVHTYRFVKGSGEYWNIVLTPGANYNRTVK
;
A
#
# COMPACT_ATOMS: atom_id res chain seq x y z
N MET A 1 -8.53 16.14 -40.32
CA MET A 1 -8.33 15.27 -39.18
C MET A 1 -6.93 15.43 -38.61
N PRO A 2 -6.88 15.76 -37.35
CA PRO A 2 -5.57 15.83 -36.78
C PRO A 2 -4.89 14.48 -36.92
N ASN A 3 -3.67 14.48 -37.33
CA ASN A 3 -2.88 13.27 -37.37
C ASN A 3 -2.86 12.69 -35.98
N LYS A 4 -3.31 11.44 -35.87
CA LYS A 4 -3.10 10.68 -34.69
C LYS A 4 -1.59 10.63 -34.48
N LYS A 5 -1.08 11.41 -33.56
CA LYS A 5 0.30 11.25 -33.16
C LYS A 5 0.43 9.82 -32.64
N THR A 6 1.34 9.09 -33.23
CA THR A 6 1.77 7.83 -32.63
C THR A 6 2.25 8.14 -31.22
N ALA A 7 1.60 7.60 -30.23
CA ALA A 7 2.01 7.81 -28.85
C ALA A 7 3.46 7.36 -28.69
N ASP A 8 4.27 8.17 -28.03
CA ASP A 8 5.60 7.76 -27.63
C ASP A 8 5.46 6.54 -26.71
N PRO A 9 6.04 5.38 -27.06
CA PRO A 9 5.91 4.18 -26.25
C PRO A 9 6.44 4.35 -24.82
N ASN A 10 7.33 5.33 -24.60
CA ASN A 10 7.85 5.60 -23.27
C ASN A 10 6.84 6.32 -22.36
N GLU A 11 5.83 6.98 -22.92
CA GLU A 11 4.81 7.65 -22.11
C GLU A 11 4.02 6.67 -21.26
N LYS A 12 3.85 5.42 -21.72
CA LYS A 12 3.18 4.38 -20.95
C LYS A 12 3.92 3.98 -19.69
N LEU A 13 5.21 4.32 -19.61
CA LEU A 13 6.04 4.02 -18.44
C LEU A 13 5.85 5.04 -17.32
N ILE A 14 5.18 6.15 -17.62
CA ILE A 14 4.89 7.22 -16.66
C ILE A 14 3.45 7.07 -16.23
N LEU A 15 3.25 6.62 -15.00
CA LEU A 15 1.93 6.23 -14.51
C LEU A 15 1.24 7.40 -13.82
N GLY A 16 -0.04 7.59 -14.12
CA GLY A 16 -0.88 8.55 -13.41
C GLY A 16 -1.22 8.01 -12.02
N VAL A 17 -1.18 8.88 -11.01
CA VAL A 17 -1.49 8.55 -9.63
C VAL A 17 -2.83 9.17 -9.26
N GLU A 18 -3.70 8.39 -8.63
CA GLU A 18 -4.98 8.88 -8.14
C GLU A 18 -5.29 8.39 -6.73
N ALA A 19 -6.08 9.16 -6.01
CA ALA A 19 -6.57 8.78 -4.70
C ALA A 19 -7.82 7.92 -4.86
N ARG A 20 -7.82 6.72 -4.26
CA ARG A 20 -8.98 5.81 -4.27
C ARG A 20 -9.15 5.15 -2.93
N SER A 21 -10.40 4.93 -2.53
CA SER A 21 -10.70 4.22 -1.29
C SER A 21 -10.28 2.75 -1.36
N ALA A 22 -9.80 2.23 -0.24
CA ALA A 22 -9.42 0.82 -0.13
C ALA A 22 -10.63 -0.14 -0.18
N VAL A 23 -11.87 0.35 -0.16
CA VAL A 23 -13.06 -0.50 -0.26
C VAL A 23 -13.12 -1.30 -1.56
N GLU A 24 -12.39 -0.89 -2.60
CA GLU A 24 -12.24 -1.65 -3.83
C GLU A 24 -11.43 -2.94 -3.66
N LEU A 25 -10.72 -3.07 -2.54
CA LEU A 25 -9.89 -4.23 -2.24
C LEU A 25 -10.61 -5.23 -1.34
N ILE A 26 -10.35 -6.51 -1.57
CA ILE A 26 -10.87 -7.60 -0.75
C ILE A 26 -10.38 -7.43 0.69
N LYS A 27 -11.28 -7.56 1.68
CA LYS A 27 -10.97 -7.50 3.12
C LYS A 27 -10.44 -6.15 3.61
N HIS A 28 -10.70 -5.09 2.86
CA HIS A 28 -10.28 -3.74 3.24
C HIS A 28 -11.48 -2.82 3.42
N ARG A 29 -11.37 -1.88 4.35
CA ARG A 29 -12.28 -0.75 4.51
C ARG A 29 -11.56 0.54 4.14
N HIS A 30 -12.30 1.65 4.12
CA HIS A 30 -11.72 2.95 3.76
C HIS A 30 -10.47 3.29 4.57
N GLY A 31 -10.58 3.21 5.91
CA GLY A 31 -9.46 3.48 6.80
C GLY A 31 -9.09 4.95 6.94
N PRO A 32 -8.09 5.25 7.78
CA PRO A 32 -7.64 6.62 8.01
C PRO A 32 -6.80 7.15 6.86
N GLY A 33 -6.82 8.47 6.68
CA GLY A 33 -5.98 9.17 5.71
C GLY A 33 -6.43 9.00 4.27
N VAL A 34 -5.50 9.26 3.35
CA VAL A 34 -5.73 9.20 1.91
C VAL A 34 -4.85 8.11 1.31
N ARG A 35 -5.46 7.24 0.52
CA ARG A 35 -4.76 6.18 -0.20
C ARG A 35 -4.52 6.62 -1.63
N PHE A 36 -3.26 6.69 -2.02
CA PHE A 36 -2.84 7.00 -3.38
C PHE A 36 -2.39 5.72 -4.08
N VAL A 37 -2.94 5.47 -5.26
CA VAL A 37 -2.57 4.30 -6.07
C VAL A 37 -1.50 4.72 -7.05
N PHE A 38 -0.29 4.20 -6.87
CA PHE A 38 0.84 4.48 -7.75
C PHE A 38 0.94 3.45 -8.88
N SER A 39 0.71 2.18 -8.57
CA SER A 39 0.74 1.12 -9.57
C SER A 39 -0.28 0.05 -9.23
N ASP A 40 -1.23 -0.18 -10.12
CA ASP A 40 -2.18 -1.29 -10.02
C ASP A 40 -2.60 -1.75 -11.42
N ASN A 41 -3.55 -2.67 -11.50
CA ASN A 41 -4.00 -3.21 -12.78
C ASN A 41 -4.77 -2.22 -13.64
N ASN A 42 -5.16 -1.06 -13.12
CA ASN A 42 -5.82 -0.01 -13.91
C ASN A 42 -4.80 0.87 -14.64
N ASN A 43 -3.72 1.29 -13.94
CA ASN A 43 -2.74 2.19 -14.53
C ASN A 43 -1.47 1.49 -15.02
N ASN A 44 -1.25 0.22 -14.65
CA ASN A 44 -0.05 -0.52 -15.03
C ASN A 44 -0.35 -2.00 -15.29
N PRO A 45 -1.27 -2.33 -16.20
CA PRO A 45 -1.67 -3.73 -16.43
C PRO A 45 -0.57 -4.61 -17.03
N GLU A 46 0.44 -4.01 -17.65
CA GLU A 46 1.58 -4.72 -18.23
C GLU A 46 2.72 -4.92 -17.22
N GLY A 47 2.62 -4.30 -16.04
CA GLY A 47 3.64 -4.40 -15.01
C GLY A 47 3.38 -5.55 -14.04
N ASN A 48 4.32 -5.72 -13.12
CA ASN A 48 4.28 -6.80 -12.12
C ASN A 48 4.43 -6.26 -10.70
N ILE A 49 4.20 -4.96 -10.51
CA ILE A 49 4.33 -4.32 -9.20
C ILE A 49 3.03 -3.60 -8.87
N TYR A 50 2.48 -3.94 -7.72
CA TYR A 50 1.39 -3.20 -7.11
C TYR A 50 2.00 -2.31 -6.02
N THR A 51 1.70 -1.01 -6.04
CA THR A 51 2.20 -0.08 -5.04
C THR A 51 1.16 0.96 -4.71
N ILE A 52 0.87 1.09 -3.43
CA ILE A 52 0.05 2.17 -2.91
C ILE A 52 0.79 2.91 -1.80
N VAL A 53 0.40 4.14 -1.59
CA VAL A 53 0.88 4.95 -0.46
C VAL A 53 -0.33 5.49 0.27
N ARG A 54 -0.38 5.27 1.56
CA ARG A 54 -1.38 5.88 2.41
C ARG A 54 -0.72 6.98 3.24
N PHE A 55 -1.26 8.19 3.11
CA PHE A 55 -0.80 9.34 3.86
C PHE A 55 -1.75 9.58 5.02
N VAL A 56 -1.22 9.66 6.24
CA VAL A 56 -2.00 9.89 7.46
C VAL A 56 -1.45 11.08 8.23
N GLU A 57 -2.34 11.82 8.87
CA GLU A 57 -1.98 12.97 9.72
C GLU A 57 -2.64 12.85 11.09
N ASN A 58 -1.87 13.12 12.12
CA ASN A 58 -2.38 13.26 13.49
C ASN A 58 -3.22 12.06 13.96
N VAL A 59 -2.77 10.87 13.64
CA VAL A 59 -3.39 9.65 14.17
C VAL A 59 -3.21 9.68 15.69
N ASP A 60 -4.26 9.43 16.43
CA ASP A 60 -4.24 9.49 17.89
C ASP A 60 -4.76 8.21 18.56
N HIS A 61 -5.27 7.28 17.79
CA HIS A 61 -5.72 6.00 18.31
C HIS A 61 -5.63 4.92 17.21
N PRO A 62 -5.40 3.66 17.56
CA PRO A 62 -5.39 2.59 16.57
C PRO A 62 -6.79 2.31 16.04
N GLU A 63 -6.89 2.12 14.72
CA GLU A 63 -8.13 1.76 14.05
C GLU A 63 -7.86 0.67 13.02
N ALA A 64 -8.45 -0.49 13.21
CA ALA A 64 -8.33 -1.59 12.27
C ALA A 64 -9.23 -1.34 11.06
N HIS A 65 -8.64 -1.31 9.87
CA HIS A 65 -9.36 -1.10 8.60
C HIS A 65 -9.05 -2.19 7.57
N VAL A 66 -8.19 -3.12 7.91
CA VAL A 66 -7.82 -4.26 7.07
C VAL A 66 -8.03 -5.52 7.88
N GLU A 67 -8.82 -6.46 7.37
CA GLU A 67 -8.99 -7.75 8.03
C GLU A 67 -7.73 -8.61 7.83
N PRO A 68 -7.38 -9.47 8.80
CA PRO A 68 -6.28 -10.41 8.61
C PRO A 68 -6.45 -11.22 7.34
N HIS A 69 -5.39 -11.32 6.55
CA HIS A 69 -5.41 -12.04 5.28
C HIS A 69 -3.99 -12.44 4.89
N GLN A 70 -3.91 -13.26 3.86
CA GLN A 70 -2.62 -13.67 3.29
C GLN A 70 -2.61 -13.42 1.79
N HIS A 71 -1.42 -13.27 1.25
CA HIS A 71 -1.19 -13.08 -0.17
C HIS A 71 -0.42 -14.26 -0.75
N GLU A 72 -0.64 -14.50 -2.03
CA GLU A 72 0.10 -15.50 -2.80
C GLU A 72 1.56 -15.11 -3.04
N PHE A 73 1.86 -13.82 -2.98
CA PHE A 73 3.19 -13.26 -3.24
C PHE A 73 3.71 -12.50 -2.03
N GLU A 74 5.02 -12.31 -2.00
CA GLU A 74 5.68 -11.50 -0.98
C GLU A 74 5.31 -10.02 -1.13
N SER A 75 5.16 -9.33 -0.01
CA SER A 75 5.00 -7.89 0.00
C SER A 75 5.98 -7.24 0.98
N LEU A 76 6.18 -5.94 0.79
CA LEU A 76 7.00 -5.12 1.64
C LEU A 76 6.18 -3.92 2.11
N PHE A 77 6.05 -3.76 3.42
CA PHE A 77 5.49 -2.55 4.02
C PHE A 77 6.60 -1.60 4.37
N ILE A 78 6.42 -0.31 4.08
CA ILE A 78 7.35 0.72 4.49
C ILE A 78 6.57 1.77 5.28
N PHE A 79 7.07 2.10 6.47
CA PHE A 79 6.49 3.14 7.32
C PHE A 79 7.48 4.29 7.41
N LYS A 80 7.05 5.47 6.93
CA LYS A 80 7.85 6.70 6.92
C LYS A 80 7.11 7.75 7.73
N GLY A 81 7.72 8.22 8.79
CA GLY A 81 7.17 9.36 9.52
C GLY A 81 7.43 10.68 8.82
N SER A 82 6.67 11.71 9.18
CA SER A 82 6.72 13.01 8.51
C SER A 82 7.90 13.90 8.93
N ASN A 83 8.68 13.50 9.92
CA ASN A 83 9.86 14.25 10.32
C ASN A 83 11.00 14.09 9.30
N PRO A 84 11.96 15.02 9.23
CA PRO A 84 13.06 14.93 8.26
C PRO A 84 13.89 13.65 8.35
N ASP A 85 13.99 13.05 9.54
CA ASP A 85 14.67 11.77 9.75
C ASP A 85 13.74 10.56 9.57
N MET A 86 12.51 10.79 9.07
CA MET A 86 11.46 9.80 8.84
C MET A 86 10.85 9.20 10.11
N THR A 87 11.13 9.79 11.28
CA THR A 87 10.40 9.46 12.51
C THR A 87 9.03 10.14 12.55
N GLY A 88 8.19 9.79 13.51
CA GLY A 88 6.93 10.48 13.75
C GLY A 88 5.68 9.66 13.45
N LEU A 89 5.82 8.41 13.03
CA LEU A 89 4.68 7.52 12.80
C LEU A 89 4.87 6.22 13.58
N GLU A 90 3.89 5.91 14.42
CA GLU A 90 3.81 4.66 15.13
C GLU A 90 2.70 3.80 14.52
N ALA A 91 2.98 2.53 14.32
CA ALA A 91 2.06 1.56 13.75
C ALA A 91 2.22 0.22 14.44
N GLU A 92 1.39 -0.72 14.06
CA GLU A 92 1.53 -2.12 14.49
C GLU A 92 1.24 -3.04 13.30
N VAL A 93 1.97 -4.13 13.24
CA VAL A 93 1.74 -5.20 12.27
C VAL A 93 1.43 -6.47 13.04
N MET A 94 0.40 -7.20 12.64
CA MET A 94 0.00 -8.46 13.25
C MET A 94 0.52 -9.64 12.45
N PHE A 95 1.18 -10.56 13.14
CA PHE A 95 1.52 -11.89 12.66
C PHE A 95 1.13 -12.92 13.72
N ASP A 96 0.53 -14.01 13.31
CA ASP A 96 0.19 -15.12 14.20
C ASP A 96 -0.58 -14.66 15.46
N ASP A 97 -1.59 -13.81 15.23
CA ASP A 97 -2.45 -13.22 16.26
C ASP A 97 -1.72 -12.35 17.30
N LYS A 98 -0.51 -11.94 17.01
CA LYS A 98 0.27 -11.05 17.86
C LYS A 98 0.57 -9.74 17.14
N TRP A 99 0.39 -8.62 17.84
CA TRP A 99 0.72 -7.30 17.34
C TRP A 99 2.16 -6.93 17.70
N TYR A 100 2.91 -6.50 16.68
CA TYR A 100 4.30 -6.06 16.83
C TYR A 100 4.36 -4.55 16.62
N PRO A 101 4.93 -3.80 17.58
CA PRO A 101 5.03 -2.34 17.44
C PRO A 101 6.06 -1.97 16.39
N ILE A 102 5.70 -0.96 15.59
CA ILE A 102 6.53 -0.42 14.52
C ILE A 102 6.71 1.06 14.76
N SER A 103 7.94 1.51 14.92
CA SER A 103 8.29 2.94 14.96
C SER A 103 9.01 3.31 13.67
N SER A 104 8.50 4.31 12.95
CA SER A 104 9.13 4.75 11.69
C SER A 104 10.52 5.38 11.92
N PRO A 105 11.46 5.29 10.97
CA PRO A 105 11.33 4.55 9.72
C PRO A 105 11.51 3.04 9.90
N ARG A 106 10.70 2.25 9.22
CA ARG A 106 10.78 0.80 9.32
C ARG A 106 10.21 0.15 8.07
N ALA A 107 10.83 -0.95 7.65
CA ALA A 107 10.25 -1.82 6.64
C ALA A 107 9.89 -3.16 7.26
N VAL A 108 8.81 -3.77 6.78
CA VAL A 108 8.35 -5.07 7.26
C VAL A 108 8.14 -5.98 6.05
N ARG A 109 8.84 -7.10 6.03
CA ARG A 109 8.67 -8.10 4.99
C ARG A 109 7.49 -9.00 5.34
N ILE A 110 6.57 -9.15 4.41
CA ILE A 110 5.42 -10.05 4.54
C ILE A 110 5.65 -11.24 3.62
N PRO A 111 6.04 -12.40 4.14
CA PRO A 111 6.23 -13.58 3.30
C PRO A 111 4.93 -14.01 2.61
N ALA A 112 5.04 -14.64 1.44
CA ALA A 112 3.90 -15.26 0.79
C ALA A 112 3.23 -16.26 1.74
N GLY A 113 1.91 -16.23 1.81
CA GLY A 113 1.14 -17.14 2.67
C GLY A 113 1.11 -16.78 4.15
N LYS A 114 1.77 -15.69 4.56
CA LYS A 114 1.76 -15.26 5.97
C LYS A 114 0.52 -14.44 6.26
N VAL A 115 -0.33 -14.92 7.17
CA VAL A 115 -1.51 -14.17 7.61
C VAL A 115 -1.05 -12.94 8.39
N HIS A 116 -1.55 -11.78 8.01
CA HIS A 116 -1.13 -10.50 8.57
C HIS A 116 -2.21 -9.45 8.45
N THR A 117 -2.07 -8.40 9.21
CA THR A 117 -2.73 -7.11 9.04
C THR A 117 -1.89 -6.04 9.69
N TYR A 118 -2.32 -4.80 9.57
CA TYR A 118 -1.63 -3.67 10.18
C TYR A 118 -2.63 -2.61 10.60
N ARG A 119 -2.17 -1.69 11.44
CA ARG A 119 -2.93 -0.50 11.81
C ARG A 119 -1.99 0.62 12.22
N PHE A 120 -2.43 1.86 12.01
CA PHE A 120 -1.73 3.03 12.53
C PHE A 120 -2.09 3.22 13.99
N VAL A 121 -1.14 3.70 14.78
CA VAL A 121 -1.33 3.89 16.22
C VAL A 121 -1.27 5.37 16.58
N LYS A 122 -0.26 6.10 16.09
CA LYS A 122 -0.03 7.49 16.46
C LYS A 122 0.85 8.20 15.45
N GLY A 123 0.57 9.48 15.23
CA GLY A 123 1.45 10.37 14.49
C GLY A 123 1.05 10.58 13.05
N SER A 124 2.03 11.02 12.26
CA SER A 124 1.83 11.42 10.86
C SER A 124 2.91 10.83 9.98
N GLY A 125 2.54 10.49 8.75
CA GLY A 125 3.50 9.96 7.80
C GLY A 125 2.85 9.18 6.68
N GLU A 126 3.64 8.31 6.08
CA GLU A 126 3.23 7.51 4.93
C GLU A 126 3.44 6.02 5.21
N TYR A 127 2.51 5.23 4.72
CA TYR A 127 2.62 3.78 4.65
C TYR A 127 2.63 3.38 3.19
N TRP A 128 3.64 2.60 2.81
CA TRP A 128 3.80 2.06 1.47
C TRP A 128 3.57 0.57 1.50
N ASN A 129 2.78 0.06 0.55
CA ASN A 129 2.65 -1.37 0.33
C ASN A 129 3.13 -1.68 -1.08
N ILE A 130 4.13 -2.56 -1.17
CA ILE A 130 4.73 -2.97 -2.44
C ILE A 130 4.55 -4.48 -2.57
N VAL A 131 3.84 -4.91 -3.63
CA VAL A 131 3.56 -6.33 -3.87
C VAL A 131 3.97 -6.67 -5.29
N LEU A 132 4.76 -7.73 -5.44
CA LEU A 132 5.07 -8.26 -6.77
C LEU A 132 3.91 -9.17 -7.19
N THR A 133 3.19 -8.77 -8.22
CA THR A 133 2.04 -9.52 -8.71
C THR A 133 1.85 -9.29 -10.20
N PRO A 134 1.59 -10.35 -10.98
CA PRO A 134 1.35 -10.20 -12.42
C PRO A 134 0.20 -9.24 -12.72
N GLY A 135 0.42 -8.33 -13.69
CA GLY A 135 -0.56 -7.33 -14.06
C GLY A 135 -0.84 -6.29 -12.99
N ALA A 136 0.02 -6.22 -11.96
CA ALA A 136 -0.14 -5.31 -10.83
C ALA A 136 -1.51 -5.47 -10.14
N ASN A 137 -2.07 -6.67 -10.15
CA ASN A 137 -3.42 -6.96 -9.65
C ASN A 137 -3.38 -7.48 -8.21
N TYR A 138 -3.66 -6.59 -7.25
CA TYR A 138 -3.63 -6.92 -5.83
C TYR A 138 -4.70 -7.95 -5.44
N ASN A 139 -5.94 -7.78 -5.91
CA ASN A 139 -7.04 -8.65 -5.52
C ASN A 139 -6.83 -10.12 -5.90
N ARG A 140 -6.05 -10.39 -6.95
CA ARG A 140 -5.67 -11.76 -7.33
C ARG A 140 -4.82 -12.45 -6.28
N THR A 141 -4.11 -11.69 -5.46
CA THR A 141 -3.13 -12.25 -4.50
C THR A 141 -3.75 -12.62 -3.17
N VAL A 142 -4.91 -12.05 -2.83
CA VAL A 142 -5.55 -12.24 -1.53
C VAL A 142 -6.18 -13.62 -1.43
N LYS A 143 -5.84 -14.33 -0.40
CA LYS A 143 -6.37 -15.67 -0.09
C LYS A 143 -7.25 -15.63 1.15
#